data_14ecd5e6aaa2ed8f8e8d7e0de0d023f4
#
_entry.id   14ecd5e6aaa2ed8f8e8d7e0de0d023f4
#
_cell.length_a   1.000
_cell.length_b   1.000
_cell.length_c   1.000
_cell.angle_alpha   90.00
_cell.angle_beta   90.00
_cell.angle_gamma   90.00
#
_symmetry.space_group_name_H-M   'P 1'
#
loop_
_entity.id
_entity.type
_entity.pdbx_description
1 polymer ?
#
loop_
_entity_poly.entity_id
_entity_poly.type
_entity_poly.pdbx_seq_one_letter_code
_entity_poly.pdbx_strand_id
1 'polypeptide(L)'
;MGKVLIIGAGGVGTVVAHKVAQNPDVFTDIMIASRTKSKCDAIVKAIGNPAIKTAQVDADNVDELVALFNSFKPEIVINVALPYQDLTIMEACLKAGVNYLDTA
;
A
#
# COMPACT_ATOMS: atom_id res chain seq x y z
N MET A 1 -1.50 -8.55 14.13
CA MET A 1 -2.54 -7.65 13.63
C MET A 1 -1.90 -6.37 13.12
N GLY A 2 -2.59 -5.64 12.28
CA GLY A 2 -2.08 -4.36 11.79
C GLY A 2 -1.22 -4.45 10.55
N LYS A 3 -1.50 -5.39 9.65
CA LYS A 3 -0.89 -5.40 8.33
C LYS A 3 -1.55 -4.35 7.44
N VAL A 4 -0.78 -3.40 6.96
CA VAL A 4 -1.28 -2.33 6.08
C VAL A 4 -0.49 -2.31 4.78
N LEU A 5 -1.22 -2.19 3.67
CA LEU A 5 -0.65 -2.02 2.34
C LEU A 5 -1.01 -0.64 1.81
N ILE A 6 -0.01 0.15 1.48
CA ILE A 6 -0.19 1.48 0.91
C ILE A 6 0.09 1.40 -0.58
N ILE A 7 -0.87 1.79 -1.41
CA ILE A 7 -0.72 1.79 -2.87
C ILE A 7 -0.52 3.22 -3.35
N GLY A 8 0.65 3.49 -3.91
CA GLY A 8 1.04 4.80 -4.39
C GLY A 8 2.25 5.33 -3.62
N ALA A 9 3.19 5.94 -4.34
CA ALA A 9 4.44 6.41 -3.78
C ALA A 9 4.72 7.88 -4.13
N GLY A 10 3.67 8.66 -4.37
CA GLY A 10 3.78 10.10 -4.57
C GLY A 10 3.85 10.85 -3.25
N GLY A 11 3.65 12.19 -3.29
CA GLY A 11 3.74 13.02 -2.10
C GLY A 11 2.79 12.61 -0.98
N VAL A 12 1.53 12.31 -1.32
CA VAL A 12 0.54 11.86 -0.33
C VAL A 12 0.94 10.49 0.23
N GLY A 13 1.42 9.58 -0.63
CA GLY A 13 1.89 8.27 -0.20
C GLY A 13 3.03 8.36 0.79
N THR A 14 3.94 9.29 0.58
CA THR A 14 5.05 9.54 1.51
C THR A 14 4.53 9.98 2.87
N VAL A 15 3.58 10.93 2.91
CA VAL A 15 2.99 11.41 4.17
C VAL A 15 2.27 10.30 4.91
N VAL A 16 1.46 9.52 4.20
CA VAL A 16 0.72 8.39 4.80
C VAL A 16 1.68 7.35 5.35
N ALA A 17 2.74 7.01 4.60
CA ALA A 17 3.73 6.04 5.05
C ALA A 17 4.43 6.50 6.33
N HIS A 18 4.80 7.78 6.43
CA HIS A 18 5.40 8.32 7.65
C HIS A 18 4.45 8.23 8.84
N LYS A 19 3.18 8.59 8.64
CA LYS A 19 2.19 8.55 9.72
C LYS A 19 1.91 7.12 10.19
N VAL A 20 1.81 6.18 9.27
CA VAL A 20 1.60 4.76 9.60
C VAL A 20 2.81 4.23 10.36
N ALA A 21 4.02 4.58 9.95
CA ALA A 21 5.24 4.12 10.60
C ALA A 21 5.41 4.68 12.02
N GLN A 22 4.73 5.79 12.35
CA GLN A 22 4.77 6.37 13.70
C GLN A 22 3.88 5.61 14.70
N ASN A 23 3.09 4.64 14.23
CA ASN A 23 2.16 3.88 15.06
C ASN A 23 2.48 2.38 15.01
N PRO A 24 3.67 1.95 15.48
CA PRO A 24 4.08 0.55 15.36
C PRO A 24 3.24 -0.41 16.20
N ASP A 25 2.55 0.09 17.22
CA ASP A 25 1.67 -0.73 18.05
C ASP A 25 0.37 -1.11 17.30
N VAL A 26 -0.02 -0.28 16.33
CA VAL A 26 -1.24 -0.49 15.53
C VAL A 26 -0.89 -1.16 14.20
N PHE A 27 0.18 -0.68 13.54
CA PHE A 27 0.61 -1.16 12.23
C PHE A 27 1.92 -1.91 12.35
N THR A 28 1.83 -3.22 12.56
CA THR A 28 3.01 -4.06 12.82
C THR A 28 3.74 -4.48 11.55
N ASP A 29 3.00 -4.63 10.43
CA ASP A 29 3.57 -4.95 9.13
C ASP A 29 3.11 -3.92 8.11
N ILE A 30 4.06 -3.27 7.45
CA ILE A 30 3.77 -2.21 6.48
C ILE A 30 4.40 -2.57 5.14
N MET A 31 3.62 -2.42 4.07
CA MET A 31 4.14 -2.56 2.71
C MET A 31 3.71 -1.35 1.89
N ILE A 32 4.61 -0.84 1.07
CA ILE A 32 4.34 0.23 0.12
C ILE A 32 4.51 -0.35 -1.27
N ALA A 33 3.48 -0.22 -2.10
CA ALA A 33 3.51 -0.73 -3.47
C ALA A 33 3.15 0.36 -4.46
N SER A 34 3.84 0.38 -5.59
CA SER A 34 3.53 1.29 -6.69
C SER A 34 4.05 0.72 -8.00
N ARG A 35 3.72 1.39 -9.10
CA ARG A 35 4.26 1.03 -10.41
C ARG A 35 5.78 1.18 -10.44
N THR A 36 6.34 2.09 -9.66
CA THR A 36 7.77 2.37 -9.61
C THR A 36 8.31 1.97 -8.24
N LYS A 37 8.89 0.78 -8.14
CA LYS A 37 9.42 0.25 -6.88
C LYS A 37 10.51 1.14 -6.28
N SER A 38 11.32 1.79 -7.12
CA SER A 38 12.39 2.68 -6.63
C SER A 38 11.85 3.84 -5.81
N LYS A 39 10.66 4.33 -6.11
CA LYS A 39 10.00 5.39 -5.30
C LYS A 39 9.61 4.85 -3.93
N CYS A 40 9.13 3.61 -3.88
CA CYS A 40 8.80 2.97 -2.60
C CYS A 40 10.06 2.78 -1.76
N ASP A 41 11.14 2.33 -2.37
CA ASP A 41 12.41 2.12 -1.68
C ASP A 41 12.97 3.44 -1.14
N ALA A 42 12.79 4.54 -1.88
CA ALA A 42 13.22 5.86 -1.43
C ALA A 42 12.43 6.31 -0.19
N ILE A 43 11.13 6.02 -0.14
CA ILE A 43 10.29 6.35 1.03
C ILE A 43 10.76 5.56 2.25
N VAL A 44 11.00 4.26 2.09
CA VAL A 44 11.48 3.40 3.17
C VAL A 44 12.81 3.90 3.70
N LYS A 45 13.72 4.30 2.82
CA LYS A 45 15.02 4.84 3.19
C LYS A 45 14.87 6.16 3.99
N ALA A 46 13.95 7.02 3.56
CA ALA A 46 13.70 8.29 4.24
C ALA A 46 13.12 8.09 5.64
N ILE A 47 12.25 7.09 5.82
CA ILE A 47 11.68 6.75 7.13
C ILE A 47 12.74 6.10 8.02
N GLY A 48 13.68 5.36 7.41
CA GLY A 48 14.74 4.70 8.16
C GLY A 48 14.31 3.42 8.87
N ASN A 49 13.19 2.83 8.47
CA ASN A 49 12.70 1.57 9.04
C ASN A 49 12.83 0.44 8.01
N PRO A 50 13.85 -0.42 8.14
CA PRO A 50 14.07 -1.51 7.17
C PRO A 50 13.03 -2.62 7.25
N ALA A 51 12.14 -2.62 8.24
CA ALA A 51 11.07 -3.59 8.35
C ALA A 51 9.92 -3.31 7.38
N ILE A 52 9.86 -2.10 6.81
CA ILE A 52 8.86 -1.75 5.82
C ILE A 52 9.20 -2.44 4.50
N LYS A 53 8.25 -3.17 3.95
CA LYS A 53 8.43 -3.90 2.69
C LYS A 53 8.00 -3.04 1.52
N THR A 54 8.55 -3.31 0.35
CA THR A 54 8.18 -2.63 -0.89
C THR A 54 7.84 -3.65 -1.96
N ALA A 55 6.98 -3.25 -2.89
CA ALA A 55 6.59 -4.10 -4.01
C ALA A 55 6.26 -3.24 -5.23
N GLN A 56 6.38 -3.85 -6.41
CA GLN A 56 5.94 -3.24 -7.65
C GLN A 56 4.59 -3.83 -8.03
N VAL A 57 3.61 -2.97 -8.33
CA VAL A 57 2.30 -3.41 -8.78
C VAL A 57 1.71 -2.38 -9.72
N ASP A 58 1.01 -2.86 -10.75
CA ASP A 58 0.23 -1.99 -11.62
C ASP A 58 -1.18 -1.85 -11.02
N ALA A 59 -1.50 -0.67 -10.52
CA ALA A 59 -2.78 -0.41 -9.87
C ALA A 59 -3.97 -0.43 -10.85
N ASP A 60 -3.71 -0.50 -12.15
CA ASP A 60 -4.74 -0.68 -13.16
C ASP A 60 -5.02 -2.16 -13.45
N ASN A 61 -4.26 -3.07 -12.87
CA ASN A 61 -4.37 -4.51 -13.11
C ASN A 61 -4.92 -5.22 -11.87
N VAL A 62 -6.20 -5.60 -11.93
CA VAL A 62 -6.90 -6.28 -10.82
C VAL A 62 -6.19 -7.58 -10.44
N ASP A 63 -5.77 -8.36 -11.42
CA ASP A 63 -5.14 -9.67 -11.14
C ASP A 63 -3.81 -9.53 -10.39
N GLU A 64 -3.00 -8.53 -10.75
CA GLU A 64 -1.76 -8.25 -10.02
C GLU A 64 -2.05 -7.80 -8.60
N LEU A 65 -3.05 -6.95 -8.42
CA LEU A 65 -3.45 -6.47 -7.09
C LEU A 65 -3.94 -7.62 -6.22
N VAL A 66 -4.80 -8.48 -6.76
CA VAL A 66 -5.31 -9.65 -6.01
C VAL A 66 -4.16 -10.58 -5.62
N ALA A 67 -3.22 -10.83 -6.54
CA ALA A 67 -2.06 -11.67 -6.24
C ALA A 67 -1.22 -11.06 -5.10
N LEU A 68 -1.00 -9.76 -5.13
CA LEU A 68 -0.27 -9.06 -4.07
C LEU A 68 -1.01 -9.15 -2.74
N PHE A 69 -2.33 -8.91 -2.74
CA PHE A 69 -3.14 -8.98 -1.53
C PHE A 69 -3.14 -10.39 -0.94
N ASN A 70 -3.21 -11.41 -1.77
CA ASN A 70 -3.17 -12.80 -1.30
C ASN A 70 -1.80 -13.19 -0.76
N SER A 71 -0.73 -12.58 -1.28
CA SER A 71 0.63 -12.83 -0.84
C SER A 71 0.95 -12.15 0.49
N PHE A 72 0.64 -10.85 0.60
CA PHE A 72 0.91 -10.07 1.81
C PHE A 72 -0.17 -10.24 2.87
N LYS A 73 -1.41 -10.45 2.46
CA LYS A 73 -2.59 -10.59 3.33
C LYS A 73 -2.79 -9.37 4.24
N PRO A 74 -2.91 -8.17 3.67
CA PRO A 74 -3.12 -6.96 4.48
C PRO A 74 -4.50 -6.97 5.11
N GLU A 75 -4.63 -6.37 6.29
CA GLU A 75 -5.92 -6.14 6.92
C GLU A 75 -6.62 -4.94 6.29
N ILE A 76 -5.84 -3.95 5.85
CA ILE A 76 -6.37 -2.76 5.19
C ILE A 76 -5.45 -2.33 4.05
N VAL A 77 -6.06 -1.90 2.96
CA VAL A 77 -5.37 -1.30 1.81
C VAL A 77 -5.69 0.19 1.79
N ILE A 78 -4.67 1.04 1.84
CA ILE A 78 -4.83 2.50 1.75
C ILE A 78 -4.42 2.92 0.35
N ASN A 79 -5.38 3.47 -0.41
CA ASN A 79 -5.13 3.94 -1.77
C ASN A 79 -4.76 5.43 -1.76
N VAL A 80 -3.53 5.72 -2.14
CA VAL A 80 -3.02 7.08 -2.35
C VAL A 80 -2.51 7.24 -3.78
N ALA A 81 -2.91 6.34 -4.67
CA ALA A 81 -2.61 6.43 -6.10
C ALA A 81 -3.52 7.46 -6.78
N LEU A 82 -3.42 7.55 -8.10
CA LEU A 82 -4.24 8.49 -8.86
C LEU A 82 -5.73 8.14 -8.75
N PRO A 83 -6.62 9.16 -8.68
CA PRO A 83 -8.05 8.90 -8.42
C PRO A 83 -8.74 7.95 -9.39
N TYR A 84 -8.35 7.94 -10.66
CA TYR A 84 -8.98 7.07 -11.64
C TYR A 84 -8.65 5.58 -11.46
N GLN A 85 -7.76 5.23 -10.52
CA GLN A 85 -7.42 3.85 -10.21
C GLN A 85 -8.25 3.29 -9.06
N ASP A 86 -9.09 4.10 -8.43
CA ASP A 86 -9.86 3.73 -7.25
C ASP A 86 -10.73 2.49 -7.48
N LEU A 87 -11.45 2.44 -8.60
CA LEU A 87 -12.37 1.34 -8.89
C LEU A 87 -11.63 0.01 -9.06
N THR A 88 -10.48 0.02 -9.71
CA THR A 88 -9.66 -1.18 -9.91
C THR A 88 -9.16 -1.72 -8.57
N ILE A 89 -8.66 -0.83 -7.71
CA ILE A 89 -8.17 -1.20 -6.39
C ILE A 89 -9.32 -1.71 -5.51
N MET A 90 -10.48 -1.04 -5.53
CA MET A 90 -11.65 -1.47 -4.78
C MET A 90 -12.11 -2.86 -5.21
N GLU A 91 -12.12 -3.14 -6.53
CA GLU A 91 -12.50 -4.45 -7.05
C GLU A 91 -11.55 -5.54 -6.55
N ALA A 92 -10.24 -5.26 -6.56
CA ALA A 92 -9.25 -6.19 -6.05
C ALA A 92 -9.44 -6.46 -4.55
N CYS A 93 -9.75 -5.42 -3.77
CA CYS A 93 -10.02 -5.57 -2.34
C CYS A 93 -11.25 -6.43 -2.08
N LEU A 94 -12.31 -6.26 -2.87
CA LEU A 94 -13.51 -7.09 -2.76
C LEU A 94 -13.22 -8.55 -3.07
N LYS A 95 -12.44 -8.81 -4.12
CA LYS A 95 -12.08 -10.18 -4.50
C LYS A 95 -11.21 -10.87 -3.47
N ALA A 96 -10.32 -10.13 -2.84
CA ALA A 96 -9.40 -10.66 -1.84
C ALA A 96 -9.95 -10.64 -0.41
N GLY A 97 -11.10 -10.00 -0.18
CA GLY A 97 -11.68 -9.89 1.14
C GLY A 97 -10.93 -8.94 2.06
N VAL A 98 -10.40 -7.84 1.53
CA VAL A 98 -9.56 -6.89 2.27
C VAL A 98 -10.30 -5.57 2.43
N ASN A 99 -10.12 -4.92 3.59
CA ASN A 99 -10.69 -3.60 3.83
C ASN A 99 -9.99 -2.53 2.97
N TYR A 100 -10.75 -1.53 2.54
CA TYR A 100 -10.26 -0.49 1.64
C TYR A 100 -10.47 0.90 2.26
N LEU A 101 -9.44 1.74 2.16
CA LEU A 101 -9.50 3.15 2.55
C LEU A 101 -8.93 4.01 1.43
N ASP A 102 -9.65 5.06 1.07
CA ASP A 102 -9.28 6.01 0.04
C ASP A 102 -9.04 7.38 0.65
N THR A 103 -8.01 8.07 0.17
CA THR A 103 -7.68 9.43 0.63
C THR A 103 -8.11 10.51 -0.35
N ALA A 104 -8.68 10.11 -1.49
CA ALA A 104 -9.12 11.06 -2.50
C ALA A 104 -10.43 11.77 -2.11
#